data_8ac1fc6c7b4c017572593a0552703d47
#
_entry.id   8ac1fc6c7b4c017572593a0552703d47
#
_cell.length_a   1.000
_cell.length_b   1.000
_cell.length_c   1.000
_cell.angle_alpha   90.00
_cell.angle_beta   90.00
_cell.angle_gamma   90.00
#
_symmetry.space_group_name_H-M   'P 1'
#
loop_
_entity.id
_entity.type
_entity.pdbx_description
1 polymer ?
#
loop_
_entity_poly.entity_id
_entity_poly.type
_entity_poly.pdbx_seq_one_letter_code
_entity_poly.pdbx_strand_id
1 'polypeptide(L)'
;MRIVGIVPGAKLFGSEDLYADQYLFVNGYPKRISENGGTPVGVLSNDGYVIPGCLDVCDSFVFCGGAKFYPYHFQVMEYAVRTGKPVLGICLGMQMMNTYFLVAEEAKRRGWTGELLALFEQMKKERYMFTEPVDGHWNGHITRDAVDSFKHPVHVTPGSRLERLTGKQTILGASMHNYRITHPAQSLTVAGRTDDGTIEALEYGDQLLGVQFHPEADSMNDDLFQVVL
;
A
#
# COMPACT_ATOMS: atom_id res chain seq x y z
N MET A 1 18.54 -14.23 3.26
CA MET A 1 18.26 -12.80 2.97
C MET A 1 17.07 -12.78 2.03
N ARG A 2 15.96 -12.12 2.40
CA ARG A 2 14.73 -12.10 1.58
C ARG A 2 14.84 -11.10 0.44
N ILE A 3 14.33 -11.47 -0.73
CA ILE A 3 14.21 -10.60 -1.89
C ILE A 3 12.84 -9.91 -1.80
N VAL A 4 12.86 -8.58 -1.62
CA VAL A 4 11.65 -7.77 -1.44
C VAL A 4 11.34 -7.01 -2.73
N GLY A 5 10.23 -7.35 -3.38
CA GLY A 5 9.74 -6.67 -4.58
C GLY A 5 9.16 -5.31 -4.23
N ILE A 6 9.73 -4.23 -4.74
CA ILE A 6 9.17 -2.88 -4.63
C ILE A 6 8.20 -2.66 -5.78
N VAL A 7 6.92 -2.50 -5.45
CA VAL A 7 5.85 -2.16 -6.40
C VAL A 7 5.74 -0.64 -6.47
N PRO A 8 6.21 0.00 -7.56
CA PRO A 8 6.37 1.44 -7.63
C PRO A 8 5.04 2.18 -7.77
N GLY A 9 5.04 3.47 -7.43
CA GLY A 9 4.08 4.40 -8.01
C GLY A 9 4.40 4.64 -9.49
N ALA A 10 3.46 5.23 -10.24
CA ALA A 10 3.73 5.56 -11.64
C ALA A 10 2.99 6.82 -12.11
N LYS A 11 3.50 7.38 -13.20
CA LYS A 11 2.83 8.37 -14.04
C LYS A 11 2.84 7.81 -15.45
N LEU A 12 1.73 7.21 -15.89
CA LEU A 12 1.60 6.59 -17.20
C LEU A 12 0.39 7.17 -17.92
N PHE A 13 0.50 7.31 -19.24
CA PHE A 13 -0.60 7.69 -20.14
C PHE A 13 -1.20 9.09 -19.86
N GLY A 14 -0.42 9.97 -19.23
CA GLY A 14 -0.86 11.33 -18.89
C GLY A 14 -0.39 12.41 -19.85
N SER A 15 0.46 12.08 -20.83
CA SER A 15 1.09 13.00 -21.79
C SER A 15 1.27 12.32 -23.14
N GLU A 16 1.39 13.12 -24.23
CA GLU A 16 1.82 12.64 -25.54
C GLU A 16 3.36 12.44 -25.59
N ASP A 17 4.09 12.99 -24.62
CA ASP A 17 5.53 12.79 -24.49
C ASP A 17 5.82 11.41 -23.89
N LEU A 18 6.44 10.52 -24.67
CA LEU A 18 6.80 9.16 -24.25
C LEU A 18 7.75 9.15 -23.03
N TYR A 19 8.59 10.17 -22.87
CA TYR A 19 9.50 10.28 -21.72
C TYR A 19 8.81 10.75 -20.44
N ALA A 20 7.56 11.19 -20.52
CA ALA A 20 6.76 11.52 -19.34
C ALA A 20 6.19 10.28 -18.64
N ASP A 21 6.13 9.14 -19.32
CA ASP A 21 5.70 7.86 -18.74
C ASP A 21 6.82 7.28 -17.87
N GLN A 22 6.58 7.24 -16.55
CA GLN A 22 7.62 6.90 -15.56
C GLN A 22 7.09 5.99 -14.48
N TYR A 23 7.95 5.07 -14.02
CA TYR A 23 7.80 4.35 -12.74
C TYR A 23 8.65 5.04 -11.67
N LEU A 24 8.05 5.28 -10.50
CA LEU A 24 8.65 6.08 -9.44
C LEU A 24 9.06 5.22 -8.26
N PHE A 25 10.37 5.00 -8.13
CA PHE A 25 10.99 4.32 -6.99
C PHE A 25 11.59 5.37 -6.05
N VAL A 26 10.85 5.79 -5.04
CA VAL A 26 11.36 6.73 -4.03
C VAL A 26 12.43 6.03 -3.18
N ASN A 27 13.59 6.67 -3.02
CA ASN A 27 14.76 6.07 -2.36
C ASN A 27 14.53 5.65 -0.89
N GLY A 28 13.52 6.18 -0.22
CA GLY A 28 13.15 5.75 1.13
C GLY A 28 12.86 4.26 1.23
N TYR A 29 12.12 3.70 0.28
CA TYR A 29 11.75 2.28 0.28
C TYR A 29 12.95 1.33 0.21
N PRO A 30 13.81 1.37 -0.85
CA PRO A 30 14.96 0.47 -0.91
C PRO A 30 15.93 0.70 0.25
N LYS A 31 16.07 1.94 0.74
CA LYS A 31 16.90 2.26 1.89
C LYS A 31 16.43 1.51 3.14
N ARG A 32 15.13 1.64 3.52
CA ARG A 32 14.59 0.98 4.72
C ARG A 32 14.66 -0.54 4.61
N ILE A 33 14.33 -1.12 3.44
CA ILE A 33 14.44 -2.56 3.21
C ILE A 33 15.89 -3.03 3.43
N SER A 34 16.88 -2.34 2.85
CA SER A 34 18.28 -2.72 2.96
C SER A 34 18.82 -2.56 4.37
N GLU A 35 18.49 -1.47 5.06
CA GLU A 35 18.93 -1.21 6.44
C GLU A 35 18.34 -2.24 7.42
N ASN A 36 17.20 -2.84 7.09
CA ASN A 36 16.57 -3.90 7.87
C ASN A 36 16.91 -5.33 7.39
N GLY A 37 17.88 -5.48 6.48
CA GLY A 37 18.46 -6.78 6.09
C GLY A 37 17.81 -7.47 4.90
N GLY A 38 16.87 -6.81 4.19
CA GLY A 38 16.29 -7.29 2.94
C GLY A 38 17.10 -6.91 1.70
N THR A 39 16.82 -7.55 0.58
CA THR A 39 17.34 -7.19 -0.75
C THR A 39 16.23 -6.58 -1.58
N PRO A 40 16.20 -5.26 -1.81
CA PRO A 40 15.18 -4.63 -2.62
C PRO A 40 15.40 -4.88 -4.11
N VAL A 41 14.31 -5.23 -4.83
CA VAL A 41 14.28 -5.31 -6.30
C VAL A 41 13.06 -4.59 -6.83
N GLY A 42 13.21 -3.88 -7.95
CA GLY A 42 12.07 -3.19 -8.58
C GLY A 42 11.15 -4.16 -9.31
N VAL A 43 9.86 -4.11 -9.04
CA VAL A 43 8.84 -4.78 -9.86
C VAL A 43 8.54 -3.91 -11.06
N LEU A 44 8.86 -4.41 -12.25
CA LEU A 44 8.59 -3.71 -13.51
C LEU A 44 7.26 -4.17 -14.10
N SER A 45 6.61 -3.25 -14.79
CA SER A 45 5.43 -3.55 -15.58
C SER A 45 5.63 -3.08 -17.02
N ASN A 46 4.80 -3.57 -17.93
CA ASN A 46 4.75 -3.17 -19.32
C ASN A 46 3.35 -2.60 -19.60
N ASP A 47 3.28 -1.35 -20.07
CA ASP A 47 2.02 -0.66 -20.33
C ASP A 47 0.99 -0.73 -19.19
N GLY A 48 1.48 -0.67 -17.94
CA GLY A 48 0.65 -0.73 -16.74
C GLY A 48 0.22 -2.12 -16.32
N TYR A 49 0.76 -3.21 -16.93
CA TYR A 49 0.50 -4.60 -16.56
C TYR A 49 1.78 -5.29 -16.08
N VAL A 50 1.66 -6.17 -15.09
CA VAL A 50 2.81 -6.91 -14.58
C VAL A 50 3.40 -7.84 -15.63
N ILE A 51 4.74 -7.93 -15.64
CA ILE A 51 5.44 -8.88 -16.50
C ILE A 51 5.40 -10.26 -15.82
N PRO A 52 4.86 -11.30 -16.49
CA PRO A 52 4.84 -12.66 -15.95
C PRO A 52 6.25 -13.13 -15.55
N GLY A 53 6.35 -13.82 -14.42
CA GLY A 53 7.62 -14.36 -13.91
C GLY A 53 8.47 -13.38 -13.10
N CYS A 54 8.29 -12.05 -13.21
CA CYS A 54 9.07 -11.11 -12.41
C CYS A 54 8.69 -11.16 -10.90
N LEU A 55 7.53 -11.68 -10.55
CA LEU A 55 7.04 -11.81 -9.19
C LEU A 55 7.56 -13.08 -8.49
N ASP A 56 7.96 -14.10 -9.25
CA ASP A 56 8.34 -15.40 -8.71
C ASP A 56 9.65 -15.31 -7.91
N VAL A 57 10.55 -14.40 -8.30
CA VAL A 57 11.84 -14.18 -7.63
C VAL A 57 11.71 -13.43 -6.31
N CYS A 58 10.58 -12.79 -6.04
CA CYS A 58 10.36 -12.02 -4.82
C CYS A 58 9.79 -12.92 -3.72
N ASP A 59 10.33 -12.81 -2.51
CA ASP A 59 9.81 -13.49 -1.32
C ASP A 59 8.62 -12.75 -0.70
N SER A 60 8.57 -11.43 -0.89
CA SER A 60 7.58 -10.52 -0.32
C SER A 60 7.50 -9.23 -1.13
N PHE A 61 6.54 -8.35 -0.82
CA PHE A 61 6.34 -7.11 -1.56
C PHE A 61 6.14 -5.89 -0.65
N VAL A 62 6.70 -4.75 -1.08
CA VAL A 62 6.37 -3.42 -0.56
C VAL A 62 5.67 -2.63 -1.66
N PHE A 63 4.44 -2.21 -1.42
CA PHE A 63 3.71 -1.29 -2.30
C PHE A 63 3.98 0.14 -1.89
N CYS A 64 4.50 0.92 -2.82
CA CYS A 64 4.80 2.32 -2.59
C CYS A 64 3.55 3.20 -2.54
N GLY A 65 3.71 4.39 -1.96
CA GLY A 65 2.76 5.48 -2.13
C GLY A 65 2.67 5.95 -3.58
N GLY A 66 1.56 6.61 -3.92
CA GLY A 66 1.32 7.11 -5.27
C GLY A 66 -0.04 7.79 -5.39
N ALA A 67 -0.36 8.27 -6.61
CA ALA A 67 -1.59 9.04 -6.85
C ALA A 67 -2.67 8.27 -7.62
N LYS A 68 -2.34 7.15 -8.26
CA LYS A 68 -3.27 6.47 -9.18
C LYS A 68 -3.05 4.96 -9.15
N PHE A 69 -4.16 4.21 -9.16
CA PHE A 69 -4.15 2.77 -9.36
C PHE A 69 -3.96 2.42 -10.84
N TYR A 70 -3.01 1.52 -11.08
CA TYR A 70 -2.81 0.87 -12.38
C TYR A 70 -3.09 -0.63 -12.27
N PRO A 71 -3.38 -1.33 -13.37
CA PRO A 71 -3.66 -2.76 -13.36
C PRO A 71 -2.58 -3.59 -12.67
N TYR A 72 -1.30 -3.24 -12.83
CA TYR A 72 -0.20 -3.99 -12.21
C TYR A 72 -0.25 -3.97 -10.67
N HIS A 73 -0.71 -2.90 -10.04
CA HIS A 73 -0.88 -2.87 -8.58
C HIS A 73 -1.88 -3.96 -8.14
N PHE A 74 -3.01 -4.05 -8.85
CA PHE A 74 -4.02 -5.07 -8.56
C PHE A 74 -3.49 -6.48 -8.79
N GLN A 75 -2.81 -6.71 -9.92
CA GLN A 75 -2.25 -8.01 -10.28
C GLN A 75 -1.19 -8.50 -9.28
N VAL A 76 -0.30 -7.60 -8.81
CA VAL A 76 0.71 -7.95 -7.80
C VAL A 76 0.05 -8.26 -6.46
N MET A 77 -0.98 -7.49 -6.06
CA MET A 77 -1.74 -7.76 -4.83
C MET A 77 -2.44 -9.13 -4.91
N GLU A 78 -3.12 -9.42 -6.01
CA GLU A 78 -3.77 -10.71 -6.25
C GLU A 78 -2.76 -11.87 -6.21
N TYR A 79 -1.60 -11.69 -6.88
CA TYR A 79 -0.53 -12.68 -6.84
C TYR A 79 -0.02 -12.93 -5.41
N ALA A 80 0.25 -11.85 -4.66
CA ALA A 80 0.73 -11.97 -3.28
C ALA A 80 -0.28 -12.70 -2.38
N VAL A 81 -1.56 -12.30 -2.42
CA VAL A 81 -2.63 -12.95 -1.64
C VAL A 81 -2.74 -14.44 -1.98
N ARG A 82 -2.77 -14.78 -3.27
CA ARG A 82 -2.91 -16.15 -3.74
C ARG A 82 -1.74 -17.06 -3.38
N THR A 83 -0.52 -16.50 -3.38
CA THR A 83 0.72 -17.26 -3.10
C THR A 83 1.15 -17.22 -1.64
N GLY A 84 0.43 -16.51 -0.77
CA GLY A 84 0.74 -16.37 0.63
C GLY A 84 1.97 -15.48 0.92
N LYS A 85 2.46 -14.72 -0.08
CA LYS A 85 3.64 -13.85 0.10
C LYS A 85 3.28 -12.63 0.95
N PRO A 86 4.14 -12.26 1.93
CA PRO A 86 3.91 -11.09 2.77
C PRO A 86 3.88 -9.78 1.98
N VAL A 87 3.05 -8.84 2.44
CA VAL A 87 2.96 -7.49 1.85
C VAL A 87 2.95 -6.42 2.93
N LEU A 88 3.74 -5.38 2.71
CA LEU A 88 3.60 -4.08 3.36
C LEU A 88 3.06 -3.07 2.33
N GLY A 89 1.83 -2.63 2.50
CA GLY A 89 1.19 -1.61 1.65
C GLY A 89 1.30 -0.23 2.29
N ILE A 90 1.89 0.74 1.59
CA ILE A 90 2.12 2.10 2.11
C ILE A 90 1.29 3.10 1.32
N CYS A 91 0.48 3.92 1.98
CA CYS A 91 -0.38 4.95 1.39
C CYS A 91 -1.28 4.35 0.28
N LEU A 92 -0.98 4.60 -0.98
CA LEU A 92 -1.68 3.96 -2.12
C LEU A 92 -1.68 2.43 -2.01
N GLY A 93 -0.60 1.84 -1.46
CA GLY A 93 -0.49 0.40 -1.25
C GLY A 93 -1.52 -0.14 -0.25
N MET A 94 -1.79 0.56 0.86
CA MET A 94 -2.88 0.22 1.79
C MET A 94 -4.24 0.34 1.11
N GLN A 95 -4.44 1.42 0.35
CA GLN A 95 -5.68 1.64 -0.39
C GLN A 95 -5.90 0.54 -1.44
N MET A 96 -4.85 0.08 -2.13
CA MET A 96 -4.93 -1.04 -3.07
C MET A 96 -5.24 -2.36 -2.37
N MET A 97 -4.66 -2.61 -1.19
CA MET A 97 -4.98 -3.79 -0.38
C MET A 97 -6.49 -3.82 -0.06
N ASN A 98 -7.04 -2.72 0.45
CA ASN A 98 -8.48 -2.62 0.71
C ASN A 98 -9.30 -2.81 -0.57
N THR A 99 -8.91 -2.16 -1.66
CA THR A 99 -9.58 -2.26 -2.96
C THR A 99 -9.64 -3.70 -3.46
N TYR A 100 -8.55 -4.46 -3.36
CA TYR A 100 -8.52 -5.86 -3.76
C TYR A 100 -9.56 -6.69 -3.00
N PHE A 101 -9.64 -6.56 -1.68
CA PHE A 101 -10.60 -7.30 -0.87
C PHE A 101 -12.04 -6.87 -1.13
N LEU A 102 -12.32 -5.57 -1.31
CA LEU A 102 -13.63 -5.09 -1.72
C LEU A 102 -14.09 -5.67 -3.07
N VAL A 103 -13.18 -5.76 -4.04
CA VAL A 103 -13.47 -6.39 -5.34
C VAL A 103 -13.74 -7.88 -5.17
N ALA A 104 -12.96 -8.59 -4.34
CA ALA A 104 -13.18 -10.01 -4.07
C ALA A 104 -14.52 -10.28 -3.36
N GLU A 105 -14.93 -9.42 -2.43
CA GLU A 105 -16.23 -9.49 -1.77
C GLU A 105 -17.38 -9.22 -2.76
N GLU A 106 -17.22 -8.21 -3.60
CA GLU A 106 -18.20 -7.86 -4.63
C GLU A 106 -18.31 -8.97 -5.70
N ALA A 107 -17.21 -9.63 -6.05
CA ALA A 107 -17.23 -10.80 -6.93
C ALA A 107 -18.11 -11.92 -6.36
N LYS A 108 -17.97 -12.23 -5.06
CA LYS A 108 -18.82 -13.20 -4.39
C LYS A 108 -20.29 -12.77 -4.38
N ARG A 109 -20.56 -11.50 -4.06
CA ARG A 109 -21.91 -10.94 -4.02
C ARG A 109 -22.61 -10.99 -5.39
N ARG A 110 -21.87 -10.74 -6.48
CA ARG A 110 -22.40 -10.77 -7.88
C ARG A 110 -22.42 -12.16 -8.49
N GLY A 111 -21.84 -13.19 -7.85
CA GLY A 111 -21.61 -14.47 -8.50
C GLY A 111 -20.67 -14.37 -9.70
N TRP A 112 -19.66 -13.49 -9.61
CA TRP A 112 -18.71 -13.23 -10.67
C TRP A 112 -17.78 -14.41 -10.89
N THR A 113 -17.66 -14.86 -12.16
CA THR A 113 -16.83 -16.03 -12.55
C THR A 113 -15.63 -15.65 -13.41
N GLY A 114 -15.51 -14.36 -13.76
CA GLY A 114 -14.38 -13.82 -14.52
C GLY A 114 -13.19 -13.44 -13.63
N GLU A 115 -12.15 -12.90 -14.25
CA GLU A 115 -10.98 -12.38 -13.53
C GLU A 115 -11.35 -11.19 -12.64
N LEU A 116 -10.77 -11.12 -11.43
CA LEU A 116 -11.03 -10.03 -10.49
C LEU A 116 -10.55 -8.68 -11.03
N LEU A 117 -9.45 -8.65 -11.80
CA LEU A 117 -8.99 -7.42 -12.46
C LEU A 117 -10.06 -6.85 -13.41
N ALA A 118 -10.75 -7.71 -14.16
CA ALA A 118 -11.83 -7.26 -15.03
C ALA A 118 -13.02 -6.67 -14.24
N LEU A 119 -13.36 -7.26 -13.10
CA LEU A 119 -14.36 -6.71 -12.19
C LEU A 119 -13.90 -5.37 -11.58
N PHE A 120 -12.65 -5.26 -11.15
CA PHE A 120 -12.08 -4.00 -10.67
C PHE A 120 -12.23 -2.88 -11.70
N GLU A 121 -11.86 -3.13 -12.96
CA GLU A 121 -12.01 -2.15 -14.04
C GLU A 121 -13.50 -1.82 -14.33
N GLN A 122 -14.39 -2.80 -14.21
CA GLN A 122 -15.83 -2.58 -14.32
C GLN A 122 -16.35 -1.70 -13.17
N MET A 123 -16.00 -2.00 -11.93
CA MET A 123 -16.39 -1.21 -10.75
C MET A 123 -15.92 0.24 -10.86
N LYS A 124 -14.71 0.48 -11.40
CA LYS A 124 -14.23 1.85 -11.71
C LYS A 124 -15.12 2.56 -12.71
N LYS A 125 -15.54 1.87 -13.78
CA LYS A 125 -16.49 2.42 -14.77
C LYS A 125 -17.87 2.70 -14.16
N GLU A 126 -18.30 1.88 -13.23
CA GLU A 126 -19.52 2.05 -12.43
C GLU A 126 -19.39 3.17 -11.37
N ARG A 127 -18.22 3.83 -11.28
CA ARG A 127 -17.86 4.87 -10.31
C ARG A 127 -17.97 4.40 -8.85
N TYR A 128 -17.63 3.14 -8.59
CA TYR A 128 -17.50 2.66 -7.23
C TYR A 128 -16.38 3.42 -6.51
N MET A 129 -16.71 3.97 -5.35
CA MET A 129 -15.76 4.80 -4.58
C MET A 129 -14.94 3.92 -3.62
N PHE A 130 -13.73 3.53 -4.02
CA PHE A 130 -12.79 2.83 -3.15
C PHE A 130 -12.12 3.77 -2.13
N THR A 131 -11.96 5.02 -2.51
CA THR A 131 -11.35 6.07 -1.71
C THR A 131 -12.17 7.35 -1.80
N GLU A 132 -12.05 8.22 -0.81
CA GLU A 132 -12.67 9.55 -0.76
C GLU A 132 -11.65 10.60 -0.31
N PRO A 133 -11.84 11.88 -0.64
CA PRO A 133 -11.00 12.96 -0.14
C PRO A 133 -11.00 13.03 1.39
N VAL A 134 -9.86 13.43 1.95
CA VAL A 134 -9.69 13.73 3.38
C VAL A 134 -8.87 15.00 3.53
N ASP A 135 -9.29 15.89 4.44
CA ASP A 135 -8.58 17.12 4.77
C ASP A 135 -7.67 16.90 5.99
N GLY A 136 -6.63 17.73 6.12
CA GLY A 136 -5.75 17.75 7.28
C GLY A 136 -4.63 16.69 7.28
N HIS A 137 -4.57 15.83 6.27
CA HIS A 137 -3.56 14.75 6.15
C HIS A 137 -2.44 15.07 5.14
N TRP A 138 -2.49 16.25 4.53
CA TRP A 138 -1.47 16.75 3.62
C TRP A 138 -1.21 18.25 3.85
N ASN A 139 0.00 18.55 4.30
CA ASN A 139 0.44 19.94 4.53
C ASN A 139 1.57 20.37 3.57
N GLY A 140 1.69 19.72 2.41
CA GLY A 140 2.73 20.00 1.41
C GLY A 140 3.73 18.85 1.24
N HIS A 141 4.89 19.15 0.67
CA HIS A 141 5.94 18.13 0.47
C HIS A 141 6.75 17.92 1.74
N ILE A 142 6.89 16.64 2.15
CA ILE A 142 7.77 16.27 3.25
C ILE A 142 9.22 16.52 2.83
N THR A 143 9.93 17.33 3.58
CA THR A 143 11.38 17.53 3.46
C THR A 143 12.10 16.80 4.59
N ARG A 144 13.38 16.46 4.39
CA ARG A 144 14.17 15.76 5.43
C ARG A 144 14.21 16.50 6.75
N ASP A 145 14.30 17.83 6.69
CA ASP A 145 14.46 18.71 7.85
C ASP A 145 13.11 19.02 8.54
N ALA A 146 11.98 18.71 7.89
CA ALA A 146 10.65 19.04 8.37
C ALA A 146 9.74 17.79 8.53
N VAL A 147 10.28 16.58 8.44
CA VAL A 147 9.48 15.34 8.53
C VAL A 147 8.64 15.27 9.81
N ASP A 148 9.14 15.76 10.92
CA ASP A 148 8.45 15.74 12.19
C ASP A 148 7.19 16.62 12.22
N SER A 149 7.16 17.70 11.41
CA SER A 149 5.98 18.58 11.31
C SER A 149 4.82 17.96 10.53
N PHE A 150 5.06 16.85 9.83
CA PHE A 150 4.05 16.10 9.07
C PHE A 150 3.54 14.89 9.82
N LYS A 151 4.02 14.62 11.03
CA LYS A 151 3.59 13.48 11.83
C LYS A 151 2.32 13.76 12.58
N HIS A 152 1.44 12.77 12.60
CA HIS A 152 0.25 12.75 13.43
C HIS A 152 0.17 11.45 14.25
N PRO A 153 -0.55 11.44 15.39
CA PRO A 153 -0.74 10.23 16.16
C PRO A 153 -1.68 9.27 15.45
N VAL A 154 -1.29 8.00 15.42
CA VAL A 154 -2.12 6.87 15.00
C VAL A 154 -2.32 5.97 16.22
N HIS A 155 -3.57 5.86 16.69
CA HIS A 155 -3.95 4.99 17.79
C HIS A 155 -4.02 3.55 17.30
N VAL A 156 -3.18 2.72 17.87
CA VAL A 156 -3.04 1.30 17.50
C VAL A 156 -4.16 0.49 18.16
N THR A 157 -4.80 -0.35 17.39
CA THR A 157 -5.84 -1.25 17.89
C THR A 157 -5.21 -2.33 18.80
N PRO A 158 -5.66 -2.47 20.07
CA PRO A 158 -5.15 -3.51 20.97
C PRO A 158 -5.32 -4.92 20.40
N GLY A 159 -4.30 -5.76 20.53
CA GLY A 159 -4.26 -7.13 20.02
C GLY A 159 -3.96 -7.24 18.52
N SER A 160 -3.83 -6.11 17.81
CA SER A 160 -3.49 -6.10 16.38
C SER A 160 -2.05 -6.61 16.14
N ARG A 161 -1.77 -7.02 14.89
CA ARG A 161 -0.39 -7.30 14.47
C ARG A 161 0.47 -6.04 14.56
N LEU A 162 -0.10 -4.88 14.24
CA LEU A 162 0.59 -3.60 14.35
C LEU A 162 1.10 -3.35 15.78
N GLU A 163 0.27 -3.63 16.80
CA GLU A 163 0.71 -3.55 18.19
C GLU A 163 1.84 -4.55 18.49
N ARG A 164 1.70 -5.80 18.04
CA ARG A 164 2.74 -6.83 18.26
C ARG A 164 4.09 -6.47 17.62
N LEU A 165 4.07 -5.83 16.42
CA LEU A 165 5.29 -5.43 15.72
C LEU A 165 5.98 -4.24 16.39
N THR A 166 5.21 -3.25 16.83
CA THR A 166 5.75 -1.98 17.29
C THR A 166 5.89 -1.90 18.81
N GLY A 167 5.12 -2.70 19.56
CA GLY A 167 5.02 -2.60 21.02
C GLY A 167 4.39 -1.29 21.49
N LYS A 168 3.72 -0.54 20.62
CA LYS A 168 3.22 0.81 20.91
C LYS A 168 1.70 0.87 20.85
N GLN A 169 1.08 1.63 21.75
CA GLN A 169 -0.35 1.98 21.69
C GLN A 169 -0.64 3.17 20.77
N THR A 170 0.37 3.99 20.50
CA THR A 170 0.30 5.12 19.57
C THR A 170 1.59 5.21 18.77
N ILE A 171 1.47 5.36 17.47
CA ILE A 171 2.57 5.55 16.52
C ILE A 171 2.48 6.98 16.00
N LEU A 172 3.63 7.62 15.77
CA LEU A 172 3.70 8.86 15.00
C LEU A 172 3.98 8.53 13.54
N GLY A 173 2.97 8.70 12.70
CA GLY A 173 3.04 8.45 11.25
C GLY A 173 3.26 9.73 10.46
N ALA A 174 4.25 9.74 9.54
CA ALA A 174 4.43 10.85 8.61
C ALA A 174 3.29 10.83 7.58
N SER A 175 2.40 11.83 7.62
CA SER A 175 1.21 11.89 6.80
C SER A 175 1.44 12.71 5.53
N MET A 176 1.09 12.13 4.39
CA MET A 176 1.17 12.78 3.07
C MET A 176 0.10 12.18 2.14
N HIS A 177 -1.18 12.35 2.49
CA HIS A 177 -2.27 11.84 1.66
C HIS A 177 -3.51 12.74 1.68
N ASN A 178 -4.14 12.89 0.52
CA ASN A 178 -5.40 13.63 0.30
C ASN A 178 -6.60 12.72 0.18
N TYR A 179 -6.39 11.40 0.24
CA TYR A 179 -7.45 10.40 0.13
C TYR A 179 -7.33 9.39 1.26
N ARG A 180 -8.48 8.92 1.73
CA ARG A 180 -8.62 7.78 2.64
C ARG A 180 -9.52 6.72 2.02
N ILE A 181 -9.52 5.51 2.52
CA ILE A 181 -10.49 4.49 2.13
C ILE A 181 -11.88 4.88 2.61
N THR A 182 -12.91 4.60 1.81
CA THR A 182 -14.32 4.90 2.16
C THR A 182 -14.81 4.04 3.33
N HIS A 183 -14.46 2.75 3.30
CA HIS A 183 -14.73 1.76 4.34
C HIS A 183 -13.78 0.57 4.19
N PRO A 184 -13.48 -0.15 5.26
CA PRO A 184 -12.64 -1.34 5.17
C PRO A 184 -13.44 -2.52 4.61
N ALA A 185 -12.80 -3.37 3.82
CA ALA A 185 -13.35 -4.66 3.45
C ALA A 185 -13.59 -5.52 4.70
N GLN A 186 -14.63 -6.37 4.68
CA GLN A 186 -15.00 -7.22 5.83
C GLN A 186 -13.92 -8.23 6.21
N SER A 187 -13.10 -8.61 5.24
CA SER A 187 -11.97 -9.54 5.44
C SER A 187 -10.77 -8.91 6.13
N LEU A 188 -10.75 -7.57 6.29
CA LEU A 188 -9.64 -6.84 6.87
C LEU A 188 -9.94 -6.41 8.31
N THR A 189 -8.91 -6.42 9.14
CA THR A 189 -8.95 -5.87 10.49
C THR A 189 -8.38 -4.46 10.50
N VAL A 190 -9.08 -3.52 11.13
CA VAL A 190 -8.56 -2.17 11.35
C VAL A 190 -7.55 -2.21 12.49
N ALA A 191 -6.29 -1.91 12.17
CA ALA A 191 -5.17 -1.96 13.10
C ALA A 191 -4.76 -0.60 13.67
N GLY A 192 -5.24 0.51 13.10
CA GLY A 192 -4.96 1.86 13.61
C GLY A 192 -5.86 2.93 13.03
N ARG A 193 -6.08 4.00 13.84
CA ARG A 193 -6.89 5.18 13.44
C ARG A 193 -6.28 6.45 14.03
N THR A 194 -6.55 7.58 13.38
CA THR A 194 -6.33 8.93 13.91
C THR A 194 -7.51 9.42 14.75
N ASP A 195 -7.35 10.57 15.41
CA ASP A 195 -8.39 11.19 16.25
C ASP A 195 -9.66 11.56 15.46
N ASP A 196 -9.53 11.90 14.17
CA ASP A 196 -10.65 12.18 13.28
C ASP A 196 -11.36 10.91 12.75
N GLY A 197 -10.90 9.74 13.19
CA GLY A 197 -11.44 8.44 12.82
C GLY A 197 -10.92 7.89 11.49
N THR A 198 -10.01 8.58 10.80
CA THR A 198 -9.39 8.07 9.56
C THR A 198 -8.66 6.76 9.85
N ILE A 199 -8.90 5.75 9.02
CA ILE A 199 -8.19 4.47 9.12
C ILE A 199 -6.79 4.65 8.58
N GLU A 200 -5.81 4.43 9.45
CA GLU A 200 -4.39 4.57 9.16
C GLU A 200 -3.65 3.24 9.06
N ALA A 201 -4.27 2.14 9.50
CA ALA A 201 -3.70 0.81 9.33
C ALA A 201 -4.77 -0.27 9.18
N LEU A 202 -4.51 -1.20 8.27
CA LEU A 202 -5.30 -2.39 7.99
C LEU A 202 -4.41 -3.63 8.00
N GLU A 203 -4.95 -4.79 8.41
CA GLU A 203 -4.24 -6.05 8.37
C GLU A 203 -5.12 -7.21 7.87
N TYR A 204 -4.47 -8.21 7.24
CA TYR A 204 -5.07 -9.48 6.86
C TYR A 204 -4.22 -10.61 7.43
N GLY A 205 -4.63 -11.10 8.58
CA GLY A 205 -3.86 -12.09 9.35
C GLY A 205 -2.41 -11.64 9.57
N ASP A 206 -1.48 -12.58 9.48
CA ASP A 206 -0.04 -12.31 9.54
C ASP A 206 0.60 -12.14 8.13
N GLN A 207 -0.21 -12.10 7.07
CA GLN A 207 0.29 -11.98 5.71
C GLN A 207 0.44 -10.53 5.26
N LEU A 208 -0.59 -9.70 5.45
CA LEU A 208 -0.60 -8.35 4.91
C LEU A 208 -0.73 -7.31 6.02
N LEU A 209 0.03 -6.24 5.91
CA LEU A 209 -0.14 -5.01 6.68
C LEU A 209 -0.16 -3.83 5.72
N GLY A 210 -1.19 -2.99 5.82
CA GLY A 210 -1.28 -1.72 5.12
C GLY A 210 -1.22 -0.58 6.11
N VAL A 211 -0.45 0.48 5.80
CA VAL A 211 -0.42 1.73 6.56
C VAL A 211 -0.63 2.91 5.61
N GLN A 212 -1.42 3.89 6.05
CA GLN A 212 -1.75 5.06 5.23
C GLN A 212 -0.65 6.12 5.30
N PHE A 213 0.06 6.22 6.41
CA PHE A 213 1.23 7.07 6.60
C PHE A 213 2.49 6.49 5.94
N HIS A 214 3.59 7.24 5.94
CA HIS A 214 4.84 6.97 5.22
C HIS A 214 5.98 6.56 6.17
N PRO A 215 6.11 5.26 6.53
CA PRO A 215 7.19 4.77 7.41
C PRO A 215 8.57 4.87 6.77
N GLU A 216 8.65 4.97 5.43
CA GLU A 216 9.91 5.13 4.72
C GLU A 216 10.53 6.53 4.84
N ALA A 217 9.79 7.49 5.36
CA ALA A 217 10.24 8.88 5.49
C ALA A 217 11.39 9.03 6.51
N ASP A 218 11.37 8.20 7.56
CA ASP A 218 12.42 8.15 8.58
C ASP A 218 12.57 6.74 9.18
N SER A 219 13.43 6.56 10.19
CA SER A 219 13.67 5.26 10.85
C SER A 219 12.76 4.98 12.06
N MET A 220 11.84 5.88 12.40
CA MET A 220 11.04 5.76 13.62
C MET A 220 10.10 4.54 13.63
N ASN A 221 9.69 4.11 12.43
CA ASN A 221 8.75 3.02 12.21
C ASN A 221 9.37 1.86 11.40
N ASP A 222 10.68 1.65 11.50
CA ASP A 222 11.41 0.59 10.77
C ASP A 222 10.89 -0.82 11.13
N ASP A 223 10.33 -1.01 12.33
CA ASP A 223 9.71 -2.27 12.76
C ASP A 223 8.65 -2.77 11.78
N LEU A 224 7.99 -1.87 11.04
CA LEU A 224 6.98 -2.24 10.06
C LEU A 224 7.55 -3.00 8.86
N PHE A 225 8.82 -2.78 8.52
CA PHE A 225 9.47 -3.52 7.42
C PHE A 225 9.73 -4.99 7.76
N GLN A 226 9.65 -5.38 9.06
CA GLN A 226 9.72 -6.79 9.46
C GLN A 226 8.57 -7.63 8.89
N VAL A 227 7.48 -7.02 8.44
CA VAL A 227 6.38 -7.71 7.73
C VAL A 227 6.87 -8.45 6.49
N VAL A 228 7.86 -7.90 5.81
CA VAL A 228 8.35 -8.39 4.51
C VAL A 228 9.75 -9.03 4.58
N LEU A 229 10.33 -9.12 5.78
CA LEU A 229 11.70 -9.64 6.04
C LEU A 229 11.74 -11.00 6.79
#